data_162304a375c0af5a1313df5c8eaeb020
#
_entry.id   162304a375c0af5a1313df5c8eaeb020
#
_cell.length_a   1.000
_cell.length_b   1.000
_cell.length_c   1.000
_cell.angle_alpha   90.00
_cell.angle_beta   90.00
_cell.angle_gamma   90.00
#
_symmetry.space_group_name_H-M   'P 1'
#
loop_
_entity.id
_entity.type
_entity.pdbx_description
1 polymer ?
#
loop_
_entity_poly.entity_id
_entity_poly.type
_entity_poly.pdbx_seq_one_letter_code
_entity_poly.pdbx_strand_id
1 'polypeptide(L)'
;MDTAQVFSEYTKTMLHLMLTLAFLLPSLLAISDDSENGDNTYVASLDEVTSFFKTSHKIWLYATSEGPQRQCLSITKSSEDQSTRTYNFTQQYIDNTGTPTTYLTVNLSQGESEKPPGMTVTMADGKETAYTPEKFDVNEQCGIFSFTRAGKQQCEMYVSHETIRWTTPQSCFKEFDIVCKGMEKHQLYSSSCPW
;
A
#
# COMPACT_ATOMS: atom_id res chain seq x y z
N MET A 1 -21.45 -4.66 71.10
CA MET A 1 -20.36 -4.38 70.09
C MET A 1 -20.83 -3.20 69.27
N ASP A 2 -20.08 -2.12 69.37
CA ASP A 2 -20.50 -0.80 68.86
C ASP A 2 -20.32 -0.75 67.38
N THR A 3 -21.37 -0.45 66.64
CA THR A 3 -21.38 -0.41 65.16
C THR A 3 -20.38 0.60 64.61
N ALA A 4 -19.98 1.59 65.40
CA ALA A 4 -18.97 2.58 65.01
C ALA A 4 -17.54 2.01 64.96
N GLN A 5 -17.21 1.03 65.79
CA GLN A 5 -15.90 0.36 65.74
C GLN A 5 -15.72 -0.53 64.50
N VAL A 6 -16.78 -1.21 64.07
CA VAL A 6 -16.76 -2.08 62.87
C VAL A 6 -16.56 -1.25 61.61
N PHE A 7 -17.19 -0.07 61.50
CA PHE A 7 -17.03 0.84 60.38
C PHE A 7 -15.62 1.44 60.29
N SER A 8 -14.97 1.73 61.43
CA SER A 8 -13.62 2.27 61.47
C SER A 8 -12.55 1.27 60.99
N GLU A 9 -12.74 0.01 61.34
CA GLU A 9 -11.82 -1.08 60.90
C GLU A 9 -11.98 -1.37 59.39
N TYR A 10 -13.21 -1.33 58.85
CA TYR A 10 -13.48 -1.58 57.43
C TYR A 10 -12.87 -0.48 56.55
N THR A 11 -12.96 0.79 56.98
CA THR A 11 -12.38 1.91 56.23
C THR A 11 -10.85 1.87 56.22
N LYS A 12 -10.20 1.46 57.33
CA LYS A 12 -8.74 1.31 57.36
C LYS A 12 -8.23 0.18 56.47
N THR A 13 -8.93 -0.96 56.42
CA THR A 13 -8.57 -2.10 55.59
C THR A 13 -8.75 -1.77 54.10
N MET A 14 -9.84 -1.08 53.73
CA MET A 14 -10.07 -0.61 52.36
C MET A 14 -9.01 0.40 51.90
N LEU A 15 -8.63 1.34 52.78
CA LEU A 15 -7.60 2.33 52.46
C LEU A 15 -6.22 1.69 52.26
N HIS A 16 -5.86 0.68 53.07
CA HIS A 16 -4.63 -0.08 52.89
C HIS A 16 -4.65 -0.91 51.62
N LEU A 17 -5.79 -1.52 51.22
CA LEU A 17 -5.90 -2.28 50.00
C LEU A 17 -5.77 -1.39 48.77
N MET A 18 -6.36 -0.19 48.77
CA MET A 18 -6.24 0.78 47.71
C MET A 18 -4.83 1.35 47.57
N LEU A 19 -4.12 1.61 48.68
CA LEU A 19 -2.74 2.07 48.64
C LEU A 19 -1.76 0.99 48.13
N THR A 20 -1.97 -0.28 48.47
CA THR A 20 -1.11 -1.36 47.97
C THR A 20 -1.35 -1.64 46.50
N LEU A 21 -2.60 -1.51 46.00
CA LEU A 21 -2.88 -1.61 44.57
C LEU A 21 -2.22 -0.47 43.76
N ALA A 22 -2.17 0.74 44.31
CA ALA A 22 -1.58 1.89 43.64
C ALA A 22 -0.05 1.78 43.46
N PHE A 23 0.63 1.00 44.32
CA PHE A 23 2.07 0.75 44.19
C PHE A 23 2.42 -0.45 43.28
N LEU A 24 1.47 -1.33 42.95
CA LEU A 24 1.68 -2.48 42.06
C LEU A 24 1.39 -2.17 40.60
N LEU A 25 0.66 -1.09 40.29
CA LEU A 25 0.31 -0.68 38.93
C LEU A 25 1.44 -0.04 38.09
N PRO A 26 2.48 0.62 38.68
CA PRO A 26 3.53 1.21 37.83
C PRO A 26 4.46 0.20 37.17
N SER A 27 4.52 -1.03 37.64
CA SER A 27 5.43 -2.05 37.05
C SER A 27 4.84 -2.86 35.89
N LEU A 28 3.56 -2.64 35.55
CA LEU A 28 2.89 -3.32 34.42
C LEU A 28 2.74 -2.40 33.18
N LEU A 29 3.14 -1.15 33.26
CA LEU A 29 3.12 -0.19 32.15
C LEU A 29 4.52 0.13 31.59
N ALA A 30 5.54 -0.61 31.96
CA ALA A 30 6.75 -0.73 31.16
C ALA A 30 6.46 -1.72 30.01
N ILE A 31 5.52 -1.38 29.14
CA ILE A 31 5.56 -1.83 27.76
C ILE A 31 6.82 -1.17 27.25
N SER A 32 7.86 -1.97 27.10
CA SER A 32 9.02 -1.63 26.32
C SER A 32 8.48 -1.21 24.96
N ASP A 33 8.51 0.07 24.69
CA ASP A 33 8.57 0.59 23.35
C ASP A 33 9.97 0.15 22.85
N ASP A 34 10.11 -1.12 22.55
CA ASP A 34 11.14 -1.62 21.67
C ASP A 34 10.86 -0.99 20.33
N SER A 35 11.17 0.29 20.24
CA SER A 35 11.57 0.95 19.03
C SER A 35 12.77 0.18 18.55
N GLU A 36 12.54 -0.98 17.93
CA GLU A 36 13.48 -1.58 16.98
C GLU A 36 13.65 -0.55 15.87
N ASN A 37 14.58 0.35 16.13
CA ASN A 37 15.17 1.21 15.15
C ASN A 37 16.13 0.34 14.29
N GLY A 38 15.63 -0.81 13.85
CA GLY A 38 16.14 -1.54 12.73
C GLY A 38 15.63 -0.78 11.51
N ASP A 39 16.53 -0.13 10.82
CA ASP A 39 16.35 0.34 9.44
C ASP A 39 16.06 -0.90 8.56
N ASN A 40 14.90 -1.49 8.75
CA ASN A 40 14.41 -2.61 7.99
C ASN A 40 13.76 -2.01 6.74
N THR A 41 14.63 -1.53 5.85
CA THR A 41 14.22 -0.99 4.55
C THR A 41 13.40 -2.07 3.85
N TYR A 42 12.09 -1.84 3.77
CA TYR A 42 11.20 -2.75 3.06
C TYR A 42 11.67 -2.89 1.61
N VAL A 43 11.79 -4.12 1.15
CA VAL A 43 12.06 -4.45 -0.25
C VAL A 43 10.90 -5.31 -0.74
N ALA A 44 10.21 -4.87 -1.79
CA ALA A 44 9.13 -5.62 -2.39
C ALA A 44 9.62 -6.99 -2.86
N SER A 45 8.93 -8.05 -2.49
CA SER A 45 9.25 -9.40 -2.93
C SER A 45 8.59 -9.73 -4.27
N LEU A 46 9.17 -10.65 -5.02
CA LEU A 46 8.56 -11.14 -6.26
C LEU A 46 7.19 -11.78 -6.02
N ASP A 47 7.01 -12.44 -4.87
CA ASP A 47 5.75 -13.09 -4.51
C ASP A 47 4.63 -12.06 -4.25
N GLU A 48 4.93 -10.93 -3.60
CA GLU A 48 3.96 -9.86 -3.40
C GLU A 48 3.52 -9.24 -4.72
N VAL A 49 4.48 -8.91 -5.60
CA VAL A 49 4.20 -8.34 -6.93
C VAL A 49 3.38 -9.33 -7.78
N THR A 50 3.79 -10.59 -7.79
CA THR A 50 3.10 -11.68 -8.50
C THR A 50 1.68 -11.85 -7.96
N SER A 51 1.51 -11.88 -6.63
CA SER A 51 0.21 -12.00 -5.97
C SER A 51 -0.71 -10.84 -6.36
N PHE A 52 -0.21 -9.62 -6.36
CA PHE A 52 -0.96 -8.43 -6.75
C PHE A 52 -1.52 -8.56 -8.18
N PHE A 53 -0.68 -8.89 -9.17
CA PHE A 53 -1.13 -9.07 -10.56
C PHE A 53 -1.98 -10.31 -10.77
N LYS A 54 -1.78 -11.37 -9.99
CA LYS A 54 -2.54 -12.61 -10.09
C LYS A 54 -3.96 -12.47 -9.56
N THR A 55 -4.13 -11.85 -8.40
CA THR A 55 -5.44 -11.73 -7.72
C THR A 55 -6.28 -10.59 -8.28
N SER A 56 -5.67 -9.51 -8.73
CA SER A 56 -6.38 -8.34 -9.23
C SER A 56 -6.76 -8.50 -10.70
N HIS A 57 -8.05 -8.68 -10.99
CA HIS A 57 -8.53 -8.75 -12.37
C HIS A 57 -8.48 -7.38 -13.04
N LYS A 58 -8.92 -6.33 -12.32
CA LYS A 58 -8.89 -4.94 -12.75
C LYS A 58 -8.20 -4.09 -11.72
N ILE A 59 -7.31 -3.21 -12.18
CA ILE A 59 -6.47 -2.37 -11.34
C ILE A 59 -6.60 -0.93 -11.82
N TRP A 60 -6.74 0.01 -10.88
CA TRP A 60 -6.80 1.44 -11.14
C TRP A 60 -5.47 2.10 -10.85
N LEU A 61 -4.98 2.96 -11.75
CA LEU A 61 -3.96 3.94 -11.40
C LEU A 61 -4.65 5.02 -10.57
N TYR A 62 -4.45 4.92 -9.25
CA TYR A 62 -5.11 5.81 -8.30
C TYR A 62 -4.45 7.18 -8.25
N ALA A 63 -3.13 7.20 -8.13
CA ALA A 63 -2.34 8.43 -8.06
C ALA A 63 -1.03 8.28 -8.84
N THR A 64 -0.55 9.40 -9.37
CA THR A 64 0.73 9.49 -10.08
C THR A 64 1.45 10.79 -9.74
N SER A 65 2.77 10.80 -9.88
CA SER A 65 3.56 12.04 -9.85
C SER A 65 3.64 12.74 -11.21
N GLU A 66 3.28 12.04 -12.28
CA GLU A 66 3.15 12.68 -13.60
C GLU A 66 1.89 13.57 -13.66
N GLY A 67 1.93 14.63 -14.45
CA GLY A 67 0.79 15.52 -14.63
C GLY A 67 -0.49 14.80 -15.08
N PRO A 68 -1.68 15.36 -14.78
CA PRO A 68 -2.97 14.70 -14.91
C PRO A 68 -3.50 14.65 -16.37
N GLN A 69 -2.71 14.13 -17.29
CA GLN A 69 -3.08 14.04 -18.71
C GLN A 69 -4.13 12.94 -19.00
N ARG A 70 -4.30 11.99 -18.08
CA ARG A 70 -5.21 10.84 -18.23
C ARG A 70 -5.98 10.65 -16.95
N GLN A 71 -7.29 10.66 -17.05
CA GLN A 71 -8.19 10.40 -15.91
C GLN A 71 -8.75 8.99 -15.99
N CYS A 72 -9.18 8.44 -14.87
CA CYS A 72 -9.80 7.12 -14.80
C CYS A 72 -8.98 6.02 -15.50
N LEU A 73 -7.64 6.06 -15.36
CA LEU A 73 -6.81 5.02 -15.97
C LEU A 73 -6.97 3.71 -15.23
N SER A 74 -7.35 2.68 -15.95
CA SER A 74 -7.43 1.31 -15.44
C SER A 74 -6.75 0.33 -16.38
N ILE A 75 -6.25 -0.75 -15.81
CA ILE A 75 -5.77 -1.92 -16.54
C ILE A 75 -6.61 -3.13 -16.16
N THR A 76 -7.05 -3.90 -17.15
CA THR A 76 -7.82 -5.14 -16.97
C THR A 76 -7.01 -6.29 -17.52
N LYS A 77 -6.78 -7.31 -16.72
CA LYS A 77 -6.00 -8.48 -17.13
C LYS A 77 -6.72 -9.25 -18.22
N SER A 78 -6.06 -9.46 -19.35
CA SER A 78 -6.58 -10.23 -20.49
C SER A 78 -6.02 -11.66 -20.51
N SER A 79 -4.76 -11.85 -20.13
CA SER A 79 -4.14 -13.17 -20.01
C SER A 79 -2.92 -13.12 -19.10
N GLU A 80 -2.48 -14.30 -18.65
CA GLU A 80 -1.23 -14.46 -17.91
C GLU A 80 -0.52 -15.74 -18.31
N ASP A 81 0.82 -15.72 -18.30
CA ASP A 81 1.69 -16.88 -18.34
C ASP A 81 2.50 -16.93 -17.03
N GLN A 82 2.13 -17.85 -16.16
CA GLN A 82 2.78 -18.00 -14.84
C GLN A 82 4.22 -18.54 -14.96
N SER A 83 4.53 -19.30 -16.04
CA SER A 83 5.86 -19.87 -16.23
C SER A 83 6.90 -18.80 -16.56
N THR A 84 6.50 -17.79 -17.31
CA THR A 84 7.32 -16.65 -17.69
C THR A 84 7.06 -15.42 -16.84
N ARG A 85 6.07 -15.44 -15.95
CA ARG A 85 5.56 -14.30 -15.17
C ARG A 85 5.21 -13.09 -16.05
N THR A 86 4.53 -13.40 -17.15
CA THR A 86 4.07 -12.41 -18.12
C THR A 86 2.57 -12.19 -17.96
N TYR A 87 2.19 -10.92 -17.84
CA TYR A 87 0.79 -10.49 -17.68
C TYR A 87 0.42 -9.55 -18.80
N ASN A 88 -0.65 -9.85 -19.52
CA ASN A 88 -1.16 -8.98 -20.57
C ASN A 88 -2.39 -8.24 -20.07
N PHE A 89 -2.46 -6.95 -20.34
CA PHE A 89 -3.54 -6.08 -19.91
C PHE A 89 -4.09 -5.25 -21.08
N THR A 90 -5.37 -4.98 -20.98
CA THR A 90 -6.04 -3.91 -21.72
C THR A 90 -6.05 -2.68 -20.82
N GLN A 91 -5.51 -1.55 -21.30
CA GLN A 91 -5.52 -0.27 -20.62
C GLN A 91 -6.60 0.63 -21.21
N GLN A 92 -7.37 1.29 -20.32
CA GLN A 92 -8.37 2.29 -20.68
C GLN A 92 -8.18 3.54 -19.80
N TYR A 93 -8.43 4.70 -20.37
CA TYR A 93 -8.37 5.98 -19.66
C TYR A 93 -9.26 7.01 -20.36
N ILE A 94 -9.48 8.16 -19.72
CA ILE A 94 -10.17 9.31 -20.29
C ILE A 94 -9.13 10.39 -20.56
N ASP A 95 -9.12 10.92 -21.77
CA ASP A 95 -8.33 12.09 -22.17
C ASP A 95 -9.15 13.05 -23.04
N ASN A 96 -8.50 14.07 -23.58
CA ASN A 96 -9.14 15.08 -24.43
C ASN A 96 -9.69 14.51 -25.76
N THR A 97 -9.30 13.28 -26.14
CA THR A 97 -9.75 12.62 -27.37
C THR A 97 -10.87 11.63 -27.14
N GLY A 98 -11.22 11.35 -25.88
CA GLY A 98 -12.26 10.41 -25.48
C GLY A 98 -11.79 9.34 -24.51
N THR A 99 -12.13 8.08 -24.78
CA THR A 99 -11.80 6.91 -23.95
C THR A 99 -10.99 5.88 -24.74
N PRO A 100 -9.74 6.18 -25.09
CA PRO A 100 -8.91 5.25 -25.83
C PRO A 100 -8.65 3.96 -25.07
N THR A 101 -8.50 2.88 -25.82
CA THR A 101 -8.10 1.57 -25.34
C THR A 101 -6.77 1.20 -25.95
N THR A 102 -5.83 0.74 -25.14
CA THR A 102 -4.53 0.26 -25.60
C THR A 102 -4.17 -1.03 -24.86
N TYR A 103 -3.04 -1.63 -25.24
CA TYR A 103 -2.57 -2.88 -24.65
C TYR A 103 -1.19 -2.67 -24.04
N LEU A 104 -0.92 -3.41 -22.99
CA LEU A 104 0.40 -3.47 -22.39
C LEU A 104 0.70 -4.88 -21.87
N THR A 105 1.98 -5.20 -21.83
CA THR A 105 2.51 -6.43 -21.25
C THR A 105 3.43 -6.08 -20.09
N VAL A 106 3.23 -6.75 -18.96
CA VAL A 106 4.10 -6.67 -17.78
C VAL A 106 4.90 -7.97 -17.70
N ASN A 107 6.23 -7.85 -17.66
CA ASN A 107 7.13 -8.96 -17.43
C ASN A 107 7.83 -8.78 -16.08
N LEU A 108 7.77 -9.81 -15.24
CA LEU A 108 8.45 -9.83 -13.94
C LEU A 108 9.64 -10.78 -14.01
N SER A 109 10.77 -10.35 -13.44
CA SER A 109 11.96 -11.16 -13.26
C SER A 109 12.41 -11.20 -11.82
N GLN A 110 13.14 -12.24 -11.44
CA GLN A 110 13.74 -12.32 -10.12
C GLN A 110 14.72 -11.16 -9.94
N GLY A 111 14.61 -10.46 -8.84
CA GLY A 111 15.62 -9.48 -8.41
C GLY A 111 16.91 -10.17 -7.96
N GLU A 112 17.99 -9.42 -7.92
CA GLU A 112 19.21 -9.83 -7.22
C GLU A 112 18.93 -9.85 -5.70
N SER A 113 19.81 -10.49 -4.94
CA SER A 113 19.71 -10.51 -3.47
C SER A 113 19.56 -9.09 -2.92
N GLU A 114 18.57 -8.91 -2.04
CA GLU A 114 18.25 -7.61 -1.40
C GLU A 114 17.79 -6.49 -2.32
N LYS A 115 17.48 -6.79 -3.58
CA LYS A 115 16.89 -5.85 -4.52
C LYS A 115 15.45 -6.24 -4.87
N PRO A 116 14.58 -5.28 -5.19
CA PRO A 116 13.23 -5.58 -5.66
C PRO A 116 13.28 -6.38 -6.97
N PRO A 117 12.22 -7.11 -7.32
CA PRO A 117 12.13 -7.82 -8.58
C PRO A 117 12.20 -6.83 -9.76
N GLY A 118 12.74 -7.27 -10.86
CA GLY A 118 12.68 -6.51 -12.11
C GLY A 118 11.27 -6.52 -12.67
N MET A 119 10.78 -5.36 -13.12
CA MET A 119 9.51 -5.22 -13.80
C MET A 119 9.67 -4.38 -15.06
N THR A 120 9.28 -4.93 -16.20
CA THR A 120 9.28 -4.21 -17.47
C THR A 120 7.86 -4.14 -18.00
N VAL A 121 7.42 -2.95 -18.35
CA VAL A 121 6.13 -2.68 -19.01
C VAL A 121 6.39 -2.35 -20.47
N THR A 122 5.84 -3.16 -21.37
CA THR A 122 5.91 -2.96 -22.82
C THR A 122 4.55 -2.48 -23.33
N MET A 123 4.49 -1.31 -23.91
CA MET A 123 3.28 -0.75 -24.53
C MET A 123 3.03 -1.28 -25.92
N ALA A 124 1.83 -1.09 -26.46
CA ALA A 124 1.43 -1.57 -27.78
C ALA A 124 2.32 -1.06 -28.93
N ASP A 125 2.98 0.08 -28.78
CA ASP A 125 3.93 0.65 -29.73
C ASP A 125 5.34 0.04 -29.61
N GLY A 126 5.53 -0.95 -28.73
CA GLY A 126 6.80 -1.60 -28.44
C GLY A 126 7.71 -0.83 -27.49
N LYS A 127 7.27 0.31 -26.98
CA LYS A 127 8.05 1.08 -26.01
C LYS A 127 8.08 0.39 -24.66
N GLU A 128 9.27 0.19 -24.14
CA GLU A 128 9.51 -0.42 -22.83
C GLU A 128 9.83 0.63 -21.77
N THR A 129 9.35 0.38 -20.57
CA THR A 129 9.68 1.16 -19.37
C THR A 129 9.99 0.18 -18.24
N ALA A 130 11.15 0.35 -17.62
CA ALA A 130 11.50 -0.38 -16.42
C ALA A 130 10.84 0.31 -15.21
N TYR A 131 10.14 -0.49 -14.40
CA TYR A 131 9.52 -0.07 -13.15
C TYR A 131 10.23 -0.75 -11.98
N THR A 132 10.33 -0.04 -10.88
CA THR A 132 10.78 -0.59 -9.60
C THR A 132 9.57 -0.76 -8.70
N PRO A 133 9.22 -1.99 -8.30
CA PRO A 133 8.22 -2.23 -7.27
C PRO A 133 8.74 -1.74 -5.91
N GLU A 134 8.07 -0.75 -5.32
CA GLU A 134 8.54 -0.07 -4.11
C GLU A 134 7.83 -0.61 -2.85
N LYS A 135 6.51 -0.73 -2.89
CA LYS A 135 5.69 -1.16 -1.76
C LYS A 135 4.43 -1.86 -2.22
N PHE A 136 4.06 -2.90 -1.48
CA PHE A 136 2.79 -3.61 -1.66
C PHE A 136 2.08 -3.82 -0.32
N ASP A 137 0.77 -3.74 -0.35
CA ASP A 137 -0.10 -4.20 0.71
C ASP A 137 -1.09 -5.21 0.13
N VAL A 138 -0.89 -6.47 0.48
CA VAL A 138 -1.72 -7.58 -0.05
C VAL A 138 -3.13 -7.57 0.53
N ASN A 139 -3.33 -6.98 1.73
CA ASN A 139 -4.64 -6.89 2.37
C ASN A 139 -5.47 -5.76 1.74
N GLU A 140 -4.83 -4.62 1.51
CA GLU A 140 -5.43 -3.46 0.83
C GLU A 140 -5.37 -3.58 -0.70
N GLN A 141 -4.73 -4.64 -1.23
CA GLN A 141 -4.56 -4.90 -2.65
C GLN A 141 -4.10 -3.66 -3.43
N CYS A 142 -3.05 -3.03 -2.95
CA CYS A 142 -2.46 -1.87 -3.57
C CYS A 142 -0.95 -2.01 -3.71
N GLY A 143 -0.37 -1.30 -4.68
CA GLY A 143 1.06 -1.31 -4.96
C GLY A 143 1.58 0.04 -5.43
N ILE A 144 2.81 0.37 -5.03
CA ILE A 144 3.52 1.58 -5.41
C ILE A 144 4.71 1.19 -6.25
N PHE A 145 4.88 1.91 -7.34
CA PHE A 145 5.94 1.70 -8.30
C PHE A 145 6.63 3.01 -8.60
N SER A 146 7.95 2.96 -8.80
CA SER A 146 8.71 4.06 -9.36
C SER A 146 9.29 3.70 -10.72
N PHE A 147 9.56 4.69 -11.54
CA PHE A 147 10.20 4.56 -12.83
C PHE A 147 10.86 5.87 -13.26
N THR A 148 11.71 5.82 -14.27
CA THR A 148 12.34 7.01 -14.81
C THR A 148 11.75 7.36 -16.17
N ARG A 149 11.28 8.61 -16.32
CA ARG A 149 10.81 9.15 -17.60
C ARG A 149 11.46 10.51 -17.89
N ALA A 150 12.03 10.64 -19.06
CA ALA A 150 12.78 11.85 -19.47
C ALA A 150 13.83 12.31 -18.44
N GLY A 151 14.52 11.34 -17.81
CA GLY A 151 15.56 11.61 -16.81
C GLY A 151 15.04 12.02 -15.42
N LYS A 152 13.72 11.98 -15.20
CA LYS A 152 13.09 12.30 -13.90
C LYS A 152 12.47 11.03 -13.31
N GLN A 153 12.67 10.82 -12.03
CA GLN A 153 11.95 9.78 -11.30
C GLN A 153 10.47 10.13 -11.19
N GLN A 154 9.64 9.16 -11.39
CA GLN A 154 8.18 9.24 -11.31
C GLN A 154 7.66 8.13 -10.39
N CYS A 155 6.49 8.33 -9.84
CA CYS A 155 5.80 7.37 -9.00
C CYS A 155 4.36 7.15 -9.45
N GLU A 156 3.89 5.92 -9.28
CA GLU A 156 2.51 5.53 -9.53
C GLU A 156 2.01 4.63 -8.40
N MET A 157 0.76 4.86 -7.96
CA MET A 157 0.06 4.01 -7.01
C MET A 157 -1.12 3.35 -7.69
N TYR A 158 -1.11 2.03 -7.69
CA TYR A 158 -2.17 1.20 -8.25
C TYR A 158 -2.97 0.53 -7.15
N VAL A 159 -4.29 0.43 -7.35
CA VAL A 159 -5.23 -0.17 -6.40
C VAL A 159 -6.17 -1.11 -7.13
N SER A 160 -6.42 -2.28 -6.57
CA SER A 160 -7.41 -3.22 -7.09
C SER A 160 -8.81 -2.60 -7.13
N HIS A 161 -9.56 -2.89 -8.17
CA HIS A 161 -10.96 -2.47 -8.31
C HIS A 161 -11.83 -2.98 -7.14
N GLU A 162 -11.53 -4.17 -6.67
CA GLU A 162 -12.28 -4.82 -5.59
C GLU A 162 -12.15 -4.02 -4.29
N THR A 163 -10.96 -3.52 -3.99
CA THR A 163 -10.70 -2.72 -2.79
C THR A 163 -11.26 -1.31 -2.91
N ILE A 164 -10.94 -0.60 -4.01
CA ILE A 164 -11.23 0.84 -4.13
C ILE A 164 -12.73 1.16 -4.13
N ARG A 165 -13.58 0.19 -4.46
CA ARG A 165 -15.05 0.34 -4.40
C ARG A 165 -15.58 0.45 -2.97
N TRP A 166 -14.88 -0.11 -2.00
CA TRP A 166 -15.38 -0.26 -0.63
C TRP A 166 -14.57 0.53 0.39
N THR A 167 -13.30 0.65 0.17
CA THR A 167 -12.38 1.31 1.11
C THR A 167 -11.33 2.13 0.38
N THR A 168 -10.75 3.07 1.12
CA THR A 168 -9.57 3.80 0.66
C THR A 168 -8.33 3.11 1.26
N PRO A 169 -7.34 2.68 0.46
CA PRO A 169 -6.16 1.96 0.94
C PRO A 169 -5.22 2.89 1.72
N GLN A 170 -5.43 2.99 3.02
CA GLN A 170 -4.75 3.96 3.89
C GLN A 170 -3.25 3.69 4.04
N SER A 171 -2.83 2.41 4.03
CA SER A 171 -1.41 2.06 4.12
C SER A 171 -0.66 2.53 2.87
N CYS A 172 -1.17 2.22 1.67
CA CYS A 172 -0.55 2.67 0.42
C CYS A 172 -0.53 4.19 0.28
N PHE A 173 -1.52 4.92 0.80
CA PHE A 173 -1.48 6.38 0.78
C PHE A 173 -0.31 6.94 1.58
N LYS A 174 -0.13 6.45 2.80
CA LYS A 174 0.99 6.88 3.66
C LYS A 174 2.33 6.53 3.03
N GLU A 175 2.45 5.32 2.50
CA GLU A 175 3.67 4.87 1.85
C GLU A 175 3.97 5.64 0.55
N PHE A 176 2.93 6.00 -0.23
CA PHE A 176 3.14 6.84 -1.42
C PHE A 176 3.77 8.18 -1.07
N ASP A 177 3.33 8.82 0.02
CA ASP A 177 3.89 10.08 0.48
C ASP A 177 5.34 9.94 0.98
N ILE A 178 5.75 8.75 1.43
CA ILE A 178 7.11 8.44 1.87
C ILE A 178 8.01 8.15 0.67
N VAL A 179 7.62 7.20 -0.19
CA VAL A 179 8.38 6.73 -1.35
C VAL A 179 8.53 7.83 -2.39
N CYS A 180 7.47 8.60 -2.63
CA CYS A 180 7.39 9.63 -3.65
C CYS A 180 7.57 11.05 -3.06
N LYS A 181 8.32 11.13 -1.94
CA LYS A 181 8.54 12.38 -1.22
C LYS A 181 9.10 13.49 -2.12
N GLY A 182 8.46 14.65 -2.07
CA GLY A 182 8.87 15.84 -2.84
C GLY A 182 8.38 15.85 -4.28
N MET A 183 7.66 14.82 -4.73
CA MET A 183 6.99 14.81 -6.03
C MET A 183 5.58 15.39 -5.91
N GLU A 184 5.05 15.94 -7.00
CA GLU A 184 3.63 16.28 -7.07
C GLU A 184 2.77 14.99 -7.00
N LYS A 185 1.54 15.12 -6.50
CA LYS A 185 0.60 14.01 -6.42
C LYS A 185 -0.70 14.37 -7.12
N HIS A 186 -0.99 13.66 -8.19
CA HIS A 186 -2.20 13.82 -8.97
C HIS A 186 -3.08 12.58 -8.80
N GLN A 187 -4.26 12.75 -8.20
CA GLN A 187 -5.24 11.68 -8.11
C GLN A 187 -5.98 11.57 -9.44
N LEU A 188 -5.94 10.39 -10.06
CA LEU A 188 -6.55 10.10 -11.35
C LEU A 188 -7.87 9.32 -11.23
N TYR A 189 -8.03 8.57 -10.14
CA TYR A 189 -9.26 7.84 -9.86
C TYR A 189 -10.24 8.69 -9.04
N SER A 190 -11.51 8.59 -9.38
CA SER A 190 -12.62 9.07 -8.56
C SER A 190 -13.79 8.09 -8.66
N SER A 191 -14.76 8.19 -7.74
CA SER A 191 -15.98 7.37 -7.77
C SER A 191 -16.87 7.62 -9.01
N SER A 192 -16.59 8.67 -9.78
CA SER A 192 -17.25 8.96 -11.05
C SER A 192 -16.62 8.27 -12.26
N CYS A 193 -15.52 7.54 -12.08
CA CYS A 193 -14.91 6.76 -13.15
C CYS A 193 -15.87 5.68 -13.66
N PRO A 194 -16.12 5.60 -14.99
CA PRO A 194 -17.32 4.94 -15.54
C PRO A 194 -17.28 3.40 -15.57
N TRP A 195 -16.19 2.72 -15.27
CA TRP A 195 -16.08 1.25 -15.34
C TRP A 195 -15.46 0.58 -14.13
#